data_d8e0b66e1fb513f75ac092fba7750647
#
_entry.id   d8e0b66e1fb513f75ac092fba7750647
#
_cell.length_a   1.000
_cell.length_b   1.000
_cell.length_c   1.000
_cell.angle_alpha   90.00
_cell.angle_beta   90.00
_cell.angle_gamma   90.00
#
_symmetry.space_group_name_H-M   'P 1'
#
loop_
_entity.id
_entity.type
_entity.pdbx_description
1 polymer ?
#
loop_
_entity_poly.entity_id
_entity_poly.type
_entity_poly.pdbx_seq_one_letter_code
_entity_poly.pdbx_strand_id
1 'polypeptide(L)'
;ELKTNDEEVMRAINSQEFFALLGDNVPDIFRRSLAKDIAYIRVTDNGLRSGLVVQTNDYDRTVIGLTAWEKTILKDLEKLFGYTQRIEVKELIETITDQEVIEETEVYNPKTKKTELVVSTTTEPVSTFEERVSYINDQITFGNSVRKNIELRTAQGKSGKEYLVYGFPERNTLVIAGSIDVFLRIVDRLKIKE
;
A
#
# COMPACT_ATOMS: atom_id res chain seq x y z
N GLU A 1 -25.01 -1.00 0.90
CA GLU A 1 -26.37 -0.67 1.33
C GLU A 1 -26.64 0.80 1.04
N LEU A 2 -27.66 1.10 0.22
CA LEU A 2 -28.04 2.45 -0.16
C LEU A 2 -29.28 2.88 0.65
N LYS A 3 -29.25 4.09 1.18
CA LYS A 3 -30.43 4.75 1.75
C LYS A 3 -31.26 5.33 0.61
N THR A 4 -32.49 4.91 0.48
CA THR A 4 -33.49 5.57 -0.38
C THR A 4 -34.44 6.38 0.49
N ASN A 5 -34.85 7.54 -0.02
CA ASN A 5 -35.61 8.57 0.70
C ASN A 5 -36.72 8.00 1.62
N ASP A 6 -36.69 8.47 2.87
CA ASP A 6 -37.69 8.35 3.94
C ASP A 6 -37.96 7.00 4.62
N GLU A 7 -37.55 5.87 4.08
CA GLU A 7 -37.42 4.62 4.82
C GLU A 7 -36.04 4.04 4.56
N GLU A 8 -35.27 3.71 5.61
CA GLU A 8 -33.98 3.02 5.49
C GLU A 8 -34.19 1.60 4.97
N VAL A 9 -34.47 1.45 3.69
CA VAL A 9 -34.58 0.15 3.04
C VAL A 9 -33.19 -0.31 2.64
N MET A 10 -32.62 -1.19 3.43
CA MET A 10 -31.38 -1.89 3.06
C MET A 10 -31.68 -2.87 1.92
N ARG A 11 -31.13 -2.60 0.72
CA ARG A 11 -31.22 -3.51 -0.42
C ARG A 11 -29.86 -3.96 -0.90
N ALA A 12 -29.81 -5.12 -1.51
CA ALA A 12 -28.61 -5.58 -2.21
C ALA A 12 -28.32 -4.63 -3.38
N ILE A 13 -27.06 -4.22 -3.50
CA ILE A 13 -26.56 -3.41 -4.59
C ILE A 13 -26.04 -4.32 -5.70
N ASN A 14 -26.34 -4.01 -6.95
CA ASN A 14 -25.77 -4.72 -8.08
C ASN A 14 -24.38 -4.16 -8.47
N SER A 15 -23.64 -4.89 -9.32
CA SER A 15 -22.29 -4.51 -9.72
C SER A 15 -22.22 -3.14 -10.39
N GLN A 16 -23.17 -2.82 -11.26
CA GLN A 16 -23.19 -1.54 -11.99
C GLN A 16 -23.39 -0.36 -11.03
N GLU A 17 -24.32 -0.50 -10.08
CA GLU A 17 -24.57 0.51 -9.03
C GLU A 17 -23.35 0.64 -8.12
N PHE A 18 -22.74 -0.48 -7.73
CA PHE A 18 -21.54 -0.49 -6.90
C PHE A 18 -20.40 0.31 -7.54
N PHE A 19 -20.09 0.00 -8.81
CA PHE A 19 -19.01 0.70 -9.52
C PHE A 19 -19.36 2.15 -9.88
N ALA A 20 -20.65 2.50 -10.02
CA ALA A 20 -21.08 3.89 -10.17
C ALA A 20 -20.83 4.71 -8.89
N LEU A 21 -20.96 4.11 -7.70
CA LEU A 21 -20.67 4.77 -6.43
C LEU A 21 -19.17 5.04 -6.18
N LEU A 22 -18.27 4.34 -6.88
CA LEU A 22 -16.84 4.61 -6.81
C LEU A 22 -16.44 5.90 -7.55
N GLY A 23 -17.35 6.46 -8.34
CA GLY A 23 -17.18 7.73 -9.03
C GLY A 23 -17.00 7.61 -10.55
N ASP A 24 -16.78 8.77 -11.18
CA ASP A 24 -16.75 8.90 -12.65
C ASP A 24 -15.48 8.34 -13.29
N ASN A 25 -14.47 7.98 -12.49
CA ASN A 25 -13.21 7.41 -13.01
C ASN A 25 -13.35 5.97 -13.51
N VAL A 26 -14.41 5.25 -13.07
CA VAL A 26 -14.67 3.88 -13.52
C VAL A 26 -15.15 3.90 -14.97
N PRO A 27 -14.42 3.30 -15.93
CA PRO A 27 -14.78 3.37 -17.33
C PRO A 27 -16.15 2.77 -17.64
N ASP A 28 -16.94 3.44 -18.46
CA ASP A 28 -18.27 2.97 -18.88
C ASP A 28 -18.23 1.60 -19.56
N ILE A 29 -17.21 1.34 -20.39
CA ILE A 29 -17.02 0.07 -21.05
C ILE A 29 -16.87 -1.07 -20.04
N PHE A 30 -16.17 -0.83 -18.92
CA PHE A 30 -16.06 -1.78 -17.83
C PHE A 30 -17.43 -2.00 -17.16
N ARG A 31 -18.10 -0.93 -16.71
CA ARG A 31 -19.39 -1.03 -16.03
C ARG A 31 -20.44 -1.78 -16.83
N ARG A 32 -20.52 -1.52 -18.15
CA ARG A 32 -21.48 -2.16 -19.04
C ARG A 32 -21.16 -3.61 -19.37
N SER A 33 -19.91 -4.04 -19.18
CA SER A 33 -19.50 -5.44 -19.40
C SER A 33 -19.82 -6.36 -18.24
N LEU A 34 -20.23 -5.82 -17.08
CA LEU A 34 -20.49 -6.59 -15.87
C LEU A 34 -21.90 -7.18 -15.87
N ALA A 35 -22.02 -8.37 -15.30
CA ALA A 35 -23.30 -8.94 -14.89
C ALA A 35 -23.78 -8.26 -13.60
N LYS A 36 -24.96 -8.63 -13.08
CA LYS A 36 -25.51 -8.01 -11.88
C LYS A 36 -24.83 -8.43 -10.59
N ASP A 37 -24.23 -9.63 -10.57
CA ASP A 37 -23.75 -10.25 -9.35
C ASP A 37 -22.36 -9.72 -8.97
N ILE A 38 -22.26 -9.32 -7.71
CA ILE A 38 -21.03 -8.87 -7.07
C ILE A 38 -20.99 -9.39 -5.63
N ALA A 39 -19.81 -9.83 -5.20
CA ALA A 39 -19.54 -10.21 -3.83
C ALA A 39 -18.30 -9.49 -3.30
N TYR A 40 -18.43 -8.89 -2.12
CA TYR A 40 -17.30 -8.36 -1.36
C TYR A 40 -16.88 -9.37 -0.31
N ILE A 41 -15.63 -9.77 -0.34
CA ILE A 41 -15.08 -10.81 0.55
C ILE A 41 -14.04 -10.18 1.47
N ARG A 42 -14.17 -10.45 2.76
CA ARG A 42 -13.16 -10.11 3.78
C ARG A 42 -12.42 -11.36 4.20
N VAL A 43 -11.09 -11.29 4.21
CA VAL A 43 -10.20 -12.32 4.72
C VAL A 43 -9.52 -11.78 5.98
N THR A 44 -9.72 -12.46 7.12
CA THR A 44 -9.32 -11.97 8.45
C THR A 44 -8.00 -12.53 8.95
N ASP A 45 -7.34 -13.41 8.20
CA ASP A 45 -6.04 -13.97 8.59
C ASP A 45 -4.92 -12.96 8.43
N ASN A 46 -4.17 -12.67 9.48
CA ASN A 46 -3.00 -11.76 9.50
C ASN A 46 -3.23 -10.32 9.02
N GLY A 47 -4.40 -9.76 9.31
CA GLY A 47 -4.80 -8.41 8.95
C GLY A 47 -6.03 -8.37 8.05
N LEU A 48 -6.68 -7.21 8.01
CA LEU A 48 -7.89 -7.02 7.22
C LEU A 48 -7.51 -6.90 5.75
N ARG A 49 -7.76 -7.96 4.97
CA ARG A 49 -7.57 -7.97 3.52
C ARG A 49 -8.90 -8.26 2.83
N SER A 50 -9.12 -7.61 1.72
CA SER A 50 -10.40 -7.66 1.03
C SER A 50 -10.25 -8.04 -0.43
N GLY A 51 -11.34 -8.54 -1.01
CA GLY A 51 -11.44 -8.79 -2.44
C GLY A 51 -12.87 -8.63 -2.93
N LEU A 52 -13.01 -8.44 -4.22
CA LEU A 52 -14.26 -8.39 -4.96
C LEU A 52 -14.30 -9.58 -5.92
N VAL A 53 -15.44 -10.23 -5.99
CA VAL A 53 -15.77 -11.20 -7.05
C VAL A 53 -16.91 -10.61 -7.86
N VAL A 54 -16.72 -10.50 -9.15
CA VAL A 54 -17.67 -9.85 -10.07
C VAL A 54 -17.91 -10.77 -11.25
N GLN A 55 -19.16 -11.03 -11.57
CA GLN A 55 -19.52 -11.73 -12.79
C GLN A 55 -19.49 -10.80 -13.98
N THR A 56 -19.01 -11.28 -15.11
CA THR A 56 -18.90 -10.51 -16.36
C THR A 56 -19.71 -11.15 -17.49
N ASN A 57 -20.36 -10.30 -18.30
CA ASN A 57 -21.09 -10.73 -19.50
C ASN A 57 -20.21 -10.73 -20.74
N ASP A 58 -19.13 -9.91 -20.73
CA ASP A 58 -18.24 -9.70 -21.87
C ASP A 58 -16.80 -9.58 -21.38
N TYR A 59 -16.05 -10.67 -21.52
CA TYR A 59 -14.66 -10.77 -21.09
C TYR A 59 -13.78 -9.69 -21.74
N ASP A 60 -13.85 -9.55 -23.07
CA ASP A 60 -12.95 -8.70 -23.82
C ASP A 60 -13.16 -7.21 -23.46
N ARG A 61 -14.41 -6.78 -23.36
CA ARG A 61 -14.75 -5.43 -22.89
C ARG A 61 -14.36 -5.21 -21.44
N THR A 62 -14.47 -6.22 -20.59
CA THR A 62 -14.05 -6.13 -19.18
C THR A 62 -12.54 -5.91 -19.10
N VAL A 63 -11.74 -6.66 -19.88
CA VAL A 63 -10.28 -6.49 -19.92
C VAL A 63 -9.89 -5.10 -20.42
N ILE A 64 -10.49 -4.64 -21.53
CA ILE A 64 -10.24 -3.28 -22.05
C ILE A 64 -10.58 -2.22 -21.00
N GLY A 65 -11.73 -2.36 -20.34
CA GLY A 65 -12.17 -1.45 -19.32
C GLY A 65 -11.26 -1.42 -18.08
N LEU A 66 -10.81 -2.59 -17.60
CA LEU A 66 -9.86 -2.70 -16.49
C LEU A 66 -8.52 -2.02 -16.83
N THR A 67 -7.98 -2.29 -18.02
CA THR A 67 -6.72 -1.68 -18.48
C THR A 67 -6.83 -0.15 -18.54
N ALA A 68 -7.95 0.37 -19.01
CA ALA A 68 -8.20 1.81 -19.00
C ALA A 68 -8.32 2.38 -17.58
N TRP A 69 -8.88 1.59 -16.65
CA TRP A 69 -9.07 1.98 -15.24
C TRP A 69 -7.79 1.91 -14.42
N GLU A 70 -6.75 1.20 -14.83
CA GLU A 70 -5.47 1.12 -14.11
C GLU A 70 -4.90 2.48 -13.69
N LYS A 71 -5.21 3.54 -14.43
CA LYS A 71 -4.75 4.91 -14.13
C LYS A 71 -5.28 5.45 -12.80
N THR A 72 -6.48 5.02 -12.40
CA THR A 72 -7.18 5.56 -11.22
C THR A 72 -7.67 4.49 -10.25
N ILE A 73 -7.70 3.22 -10.64
CA ILE A 73 -8.25 2.10 -9.86
C ILE A 73 -7.70 2.03 -8.44
N LEU A 74 -6.40 2.32 -8.24
CA LEU A 74 -5.78 2.31 -6.92
C LEU A 74 -6.37 3.39 -6.02
N LYS A 75 -6.62 4.58 -6.54
CA LYS A 75 -7.24 5.68 -5.81
C LYS A 75 -8.70 5.37 -5.49
N ASP A 76 -9.42 4.86 -6.48
CA ASP A 76 -10.85 4.60 -6.37
C ASP A 76 -11.16 3.46 -5.39
N LEU A 77 -10.26 2.45 -5.30
CA LEU A 77 -10.39 1.30 -4.39
C LEU A 77 -9.64 1.44 -3.06
N GLU A 78 -8.90 2.54 -2.83
CA GLU A 78 -8.09 2.76 -1.63
C GLU A 78 -8.89 2.55 -0.33
N LYS A 79 -10.07 3.19 -0.25
CA LYS A 79 -10.95 3.09 0.92
C LYS A 79 -11.54 1.69 1.10
N LEU A 80 -11.83 1.01 0.01
CA LEU A 80 -12.45 -0.32 0.04
C LEU A 80 -11.47 -1.38 0.52
N PHE A 81 -10.22 -1.31 0.07
CA PHE A 81 -9.19 -2.28 0.43
C PHE A 81 -8.33 -1.84 1.62
N GLY A 82 -8.47 -0.59 2.08
CA GLY A 82 -7.79 -0.09 3.28
C GLY A 82 -6.27 0.03 3.13
N TYR A 83 -5.76 0.21 1.92
CA TYR A 83 -4.34 0.46 1.72
C TYR A 83 -4.04 1.97 1.61
N THR A 84 -2.80 2.34 1.81
CA THR A 84 -2.27 3.67 1.49
C THR A 84 -1.09 3.53 0.54
N GLN A 85 -1.01 4.43 -0.43
CA GLN A 85 0.11 4.50 -1.37
C GLN A 85 1.35 5.15 -0.75
N ARG A 86 1.25 5.63 0.49
CA ARG A 86 2.39 6.18 1.23
C ARG A 86 3.20 5.07 1.87
N ILE A 87 4.51 5.19 1.76
CA ILE A 87 5.48 4.33 2.43
C ILE A 87 6.33 5.17 3.39
N GLU A 88 6.66 4.55 4.51
CA GLU A 88 7.58 5.11 5.48
C GLU A 88 9.01 4.89 5.01
N VAL A 89 9.78 5.98 4.95
CA VAL A 89 11.21 5.94 4.65
C VAL A 89 11.93 6.46 5.88
N LYS A 90 12.86 5.66 6.38
CA LYS A 90 13.72 5.99 7.50
C LYS A 90 15.10 6.33 6.98
N GLU A 91 15.55 7.53 7.29
CA GLU A 91 16.88 8.02 6.96
C GLU A 91 17.65 8.26 8.26
N LEU A 92 18.89 7.77 8.32
CA LEU A 92 19.82 8.12 9.38
C LEU A 92 20.54 9.40 8.94
N ILE A 93 20.32 10.48 9.68
CA ILE A 93 20.99 11.76 9.46
C ILE A 93 22.15 11.83 10.45
N GLU A 94 23.37 11.89 9.91
CA GLU A 94 24.54 12.17 10.70
C GLU A 94 24.67 13.69 10.88
N THR A 95 24.70 14.13 12.13
CA THR A 95 24.97 15.52 12.48
C THR A 95 26.30 15.56 13.20
N ILE A 96 27.26 16.27 12.64
CA ILE A 96 28.56 16.51 13.27
C ILE A 96 28.46 17.82 14.02
N THR A 97 28.66 17.76 15.32
CA THR A 97 28.71 18.93 16.19
C THR A 97 30.06 18.98 16.88
N ASP A 98 30.64 20.17 16.90
CA ASP A 98 31.88 20.41 17.65
C ASP A 98 31.53 20.49 19.15
N GLN A 99 32.11 19.58 19.93
CA GLN A 99 31.96 19.56 21.38
C GLN A 99 33.25 20.08 22.04
N GLU A 100 33.11 21.01 22.96
CA GLU A 100 34.24 21.45 23.76
C GLU A 100 34.58 20.37 24.79
N VAL A 101 35.83 19.92 24.72
CA VAL A 101 36.41 18.99 25.68
C VAL A 101 37.34 19.76 26.57
N ILE A 102 37.10 19.78 27.87
CA ILE A 102 37.92 20.43 28.88
C ILE A 102 38.82 19.38 29.50
N GLU A 103 40.11 19.49 29.27
CA GLU A 103 41.11 18.64 29.89
C GLU A 103 41.81 19.40 31.05
N GLU A 104 41.79 18.84 32.20
CA GLU A 104 42.53 19.31 33.38
C GLU A 104 43.81 18.51 33.53
N THR A 105 44.94 19.16 33.35
CA THR A 105 46.26 18.49 33.46
C THR A 105 47.06 19.15 34.59
N GLU A 106 47.55 18.33 35.51
CA GLU A 106 48.47 18.82 36.56
C GLU A 106 49.89 18.97 35.97
N VAL A 107 50.38 20.20 35.96
CA VAL A 107 51.72 20.50 35.47
C VAL A 107 52.60 21.01 36.63
N TYR A 108 53.70 20.31 36.88
CA TYR A 108 54.68 20.73 37.88
C TYR A 108 55.46 21.95 37.40
N ASN A 109 55.38 23.09 38.16
CA ASN A 109 56.11 24.28 37.87
C ASN A 109 57.45 24.27 38.63
N PRO A 110 58.60 24.09 37.96
CA PRO A 110 59.93 23.98 38.59
C PRO A 110 60.38 25.24 39.25
N LYS A 111 59.86 26.44 38.92
CA LYS A 111 60.22 27.73 39.51
C LYS A 111 59.52 27.95 40.86
N THR A 112 58.26 27.55 40.97
CA THR A 112 57.46 27.70 42.18
C THR A 112 57.50 26.44 43.06
N LYS A 113 58.04 25.33 42.55
CA LYS A 113 58.05 23.99 43.20
C LYS A 113 56.64 23.53 43.63
N LYS A 114 55.62 23.98 42.87
CA LYS A 114 54.20 23.59 43.09
C LYS A 114 53.61 22.97 41.86
N THR A 115 52.67 22.06 42.02
CA THR A 115 51.85 21.56 40.93
C THR A 115 50.69 22.52 40.69
N GLU A 116 50.54 22.97 39.48
CA GLU A 116 49.49 23.90 39.06
C GLU A 116 48.53 23.14 38.11
N LEU A 117 47.21 23.36 38.25
CA LEU A 117 46.21 22.79 37.38
C LEU A 117 46.13 23.67 36.12
N VAL A 118 46.43 23.09 34.97
CA VAL A 118 46.28 23.78 33.69
C VAL A 118 45.03 23.21 33.04
N VAL A 119 44.07 24.08 32.77
CA VAL A 119 42.83 23.74 32.03
C VAL A 119 43.05 24.09 30.55
N SER A 120 42.99 23.10 29.71
CA SER A 120 43.01 23.30 28.27
C SER A 120 41.63 22.91 27.66
N THR A 121 41.11 23.77 26.77
CA THR A 121 39.86 23.52 26.05
C THR A 121 40.22 23.16 24.62
N THR A 122 39.88 21.95 24.22
CA THR A 122 39.99 21.47 22.82
C THR A 122 38.60 21.24 22.27
N THR A 123 38.44 21.42 20.96
CA THR A 123 37.16 21.17 20.27
C THR A 123 37.28 19.87 19.47
N GLU A 124 36.45 18.89 19.76
CA GLU A 124 36.44 17.63 19.01
C GLU A 124 35.11 17.46 18.28
N PRO A 125 35.12 16.99 17.02
CA PRO A 125 33.91 16.68 16.30
C PRO A 125 33.24 15.42 16.85
N VAL A 126 31.97 15.53 17.26
CA VAL A 126 31.16 14.41 17.72
C VAL A 126 30.03 14.16 16.73
N SER A 127 29.99 12.94 16.19
CA SER A 127 28.91 12.52 15.31
C SER A 127 27.73 11.98 16.11
N THR A 128 26.57 12.57 15.92
CA THR A 128 25.30 12.08 16.43
C THR A 128 24.43 11.60 15.25
N PHE A 129 23.75 10.46 15.44
CA PHE A 129 22.85 9.90 14.44
C PHE A 129 21.41 10.05 14.89
N GLU A 130 20.59 10.72 14.09
CA GLU A 130 19.16 10.84 14.32
C GLU A 130 18.38 10.10 13.23
N GLU A 131 17.41 9.28 13.63
CA GLU A 131 16.49 8.63 12.70
C GLU A 131 15.39 9.62 12.31
N ARG A 132 15.36 9.99 11.03
CA ARG A 132 14.30 10.81 10.46
C ARG A 132 13.32 9.94 9.70
N VAL A 133 12.07 9.99 10.13
CA VAL A 133 10.95 9.33 9.45
C VAL A 133 10.30 10.30 8.48
N SER A 134 10.21 9.91 7.21
CA SER A 134 9.48 10.64 6.18
C SER A 134 8.49 9.72 5.47
N TYR A 135 7.43 10.31 4.90
CA TYR A 135 6.42 9.57 4.14
C TYR A 135 6.45 10.03 2.70
N ILE A 136 6.72 9.11 1.80
CA ILE A 136 6.72 9.36 0.36
C ILE A 136 5.67 8.50 -0.34
N ASN A 137 5.22 8.93 -1.53
CA ASN A 137 4.36 8.09 -2.36
C ASN A 137 5.19 7.00 -3.02
N ASP A 138 4.74 5.74 -2.89
CA ASP A 138 5.37 4.62 -3.59
C ASP A 138 5.15 4.75 -5.11
N GLN A 139 6.17 4.42 -5.88
CA GLN A 139 6.06 4.37 -7.33
C GLN A 139 5.49 3.02 -7.74
N ILE A 140 4.21 3.02 -8.14
CA ILE A 140 3.46 1.82 -8.44
C ILE A 140 3.42 1.57 -9.94
N THR A 141 3.68 0.33 -10.34
CA THR A 141 3.59 -0.13 -11.72
C THR A 141 2.71 -1.38 -11.82
N PHE A 142 2.00 -1.54 -12.94
CA PHE A 142 1.27 -2.75 -13.23
C PHE A 142 2.14 -3.74 -14.00
N GLY A 143 2.21 -4.97 -13.52
CA GLY A 143 2.94 -6.08 -14.15
C GLY A 143 2.06 -7.31 -14.35
N ASN A 144 2.42 -8.18 -15.29
CA ASN A 144 1.76 -9.46 -15.51
C ASN A 144 2.49 -10.57 -14.77
N SER A 145 1.74 -11.51 -14.21
CA SER A 145 2.27 -12.73 -13.62
C SER A 145 1.29 -13.89 -13.84
N VAL A 146 1.76 -15.12 -13.69
CA VAL A 146 0.90 -16.31 -13.79
C VAL A 146 0.98 -17.06 -12.46
N ARG A 147 -0.17 -17.39 -11.88
CA ARG A 147 -0.29 -18.22 -10.67
C ARG A 147 -1.42 -19.22 -10.83
N LYS A 148 -1.15 -20.50 -10.55
CA LYS A 148 -2.15 -21.59 -10.69
C LYS A 148 -2.82 -21.61 -12.07
N ASN A 149 -2.07 -21.35 -13.15
CA ASN A 149 -2.54 -21.22 -14.54
C ASN A 149 -3.55 -20.08 -14.76
N ILE A 150 -3.57 -19.09 -13.89
CA ILE A 150 -4.38 -17.88 -14.04
C ILE A 150 -3.44 -16.71 -14.33
N GLU A 151 -3.74 -15.96 -15.38
CA GLU A 151 -3.06 -14.71 -15.67
C GLU A 151 -3.53 -13.64 -14.71
N LEU A 152 -2.57 -13.02 -14.04
CA LEU A 152 -2.78 -11.97 -13.05
C LEU A 152 -2.16 -10.66 -13.50
N ARG A 153 -2.85 -9.60 -13.24
CA ARG A 153 -2.35 -8.24 -13.36
C ARG A 153 -2.17 -7.67 -11.95
N THR A 154 -0.95 -7.28 -11.60
CA THR A 154 -0.57 -6.86 -10.25
C THR A 154 -0.02 -5.45 -10.23
N ALA A 155 -0.58 -4.59 -9.38
CA ALA A 155 -0.03 -3.28 -9.04
C ALA A 155 0.97 -3.45 -7.90
N GLN A 156 2.24 -3.22 -8.18
CA GLN A 156 3.33 -3.37 -7.22
C GLN A 156 4.15 -2.09 -7.15
N GLY A 157 4.46 -1.66 -5.93
CA GLY A 157 5.33 -0.54 -5.66
C GLY A 157 6.81 -0.89 -5.78
N LYS A 158 7.67 0.10 -5.95
CA LYS A 158 9.13 -0.06 -5.86
C LYS A 158 9.59 -0.64 -4.52
N SER A 159 8.83 -0.37 -3.46
CA SER A 159 9.03 -0.96 -2.14
C SER A 159 8.86 -2.48 -2.09
N GLY A 160 8.34 -3.09 -3.15
CA GLY A 160 7.93 -4.50 -3.20
C GLY A 160 6.53 -4.76 -2.67
N LYS A 161 5.83 -3.74 -2.15
CA LYS A 161 4.47 -3.87 -1.63
C LYS A 161 3.47 -4.11 -2.76
N GLU A 162 2.61 -5.10 -2.58
CA GLU A 162 1.45 -5.33 -3.45
C GLU A 162 0.29 -4.45 -2.99
N TYR A 163 -0.33 -3.75 -3.93
CA TYR A 163 -1.46 -2.86 -3.68
C TYR A 163 -2.77 -3.43 -4.20
N LEU A 164 -2.72 -4.04 -5.38
CA LEU A 164 -3.88 -4.59 -6.05
C LEU A 164 -3.47 -5.72 -6.97
N VAL A 165 -4.30 -6.74 -7.06
CA VAL A 165 -4.19 -7.78 -8.07
C VAL A 165 -5.57 -8.06 -8.64
N TYR A 166 -5.64 -8.29 -9.94
CA TYR A 166 -6.85 -8.77 -10.56
C TYR A 166 -6.56 -9.84 -11.62
N GLY A 167 -7.56 -10.65 -11.90
CA GLY A 167 -7.47 -11.72 -12.89
C GLY A 167 -8.81 -12.44 -13.05
N PHE A 168 -8.82 -13.36 -14.01
CA PHE A 168 -10.00 -14.14 -14.34
C PHE A 168 -9.74 -15.63 -14.08
N PRO A 169 -10.21 -16.16 -12.92
CA PRO A 169 -10.17 -17.61 -12.68
C PRO A 169 -10.94 -18.40 -13.72
N GLU A 170 -12.04 -17.81 -14.18
CA GLU A 170 -12.90 -18.26 -15.28
C GLU A 170 -13.23 -17.07 -16.17
N ARG A 171 -13.56 -17.34 -17.44
CA ARG A 171 -13.80 -16.28 -18.44
C ARG A 171 -14.89 -15.27 -18.05
N ASN A 172 -15.86 -15.71 -17.25
CA ASN A 172 -16.98 -14.89 -16.79
C ASN A 172 -16.85 -14.40 -15.35
N THR A 173 -15.75 -14.71 -14.66
CA THR A 173 -15.54 -14.36 -13.25
C THR A 173 -14.28 -13.54 -13.09
N LEU A 174 -14.45 -12.26 -12.72
CA LEU A 174 -13.38 -11.36 -12.37
C LEU A 174 -13.19 -11.38 -10.85
N VAL A 175 -11.95 -11.52 -10.42
CA VAL A 175 -11.55 -11.33 -9.01
C VAL A 175 -10.60 -10.14 -8.94
N ILE A 176 -10.87 -9.19 -8.02
CA ILE A 176 -10.01 -8.07 -7.68
C ILE A 176 -9.67 -8.20 -6.20
N ALA A 177 -8.40 -8.19 -5.82
CA ALA A 177 -7.97 -8.37 -4.44
C ALA A 177 -6.80 -7.46 -4.07
N GLY A 178 -6.58 -7.23 -2.77
CA GLY A 178 -5.50 -6.41 -2.26
C GLY A 178 -4.12 -7.08 -2.26
N SER A 179 -4.02 -8.39 -2.59
CA SER A 179 -2.77 -9.12 -2.77
C SER A 179 -2.99 -10.44 -3.51
N ILE A 180 -1.91 -11.01 -4.05
CA ILE A 180 -1.94 -12.32 -4.71
C ILE A 180 -2.43 -13.42 -3.75
N ASP A 181 -2.01 -13.40 -2.49
CA ASP A 181 -2.43 -14.39 -1.50
C ASP A 181 -3.96 -14.38 -1.29
N VAL A 182 -4.55 -13.19 -1.14
CA VAL A 182 -6.02 -13.04 -1.01
C VAL A 182 -6.73 -13.48 -2.27
N PHE A 183 -6.19 -13.12 -3.45
CA PHE A 183 -6.72 -13.55 -4.73
C PHE A 183 -6.80 -15.09 -4.81
N LEU A 184 -5.71 -15.79 -4.51
CA LEU A 184 -5.64 -17.24 -4.59
C LEU A 184 -6.59 -17.92 -3.58
N ARG A 185 -6.74 -17.38 -2.37
CA ARG A 185 -7.70 -17.88 -1.38
C ARG A 185 -9.15 -17.72 -1.84
N ILE A 186 -9.47 -16.64 -2.51
CA ILE A 186 -10.81 -16.44 -3.09
C ILE A 186 -11.05 -17.48 -4.18
N VAL A 187 -10.08 -17.66 -5.08
CA VAL A 187 -10.17 -18.67 -6.17
C VAL A 187 -10.36 -20.07 -5.63
N ASP A 188 -9.61 -20.45 -4.59
CA ASP A 188 -9.74 -21.77 -3.98
C ASP A 188 -11.16 -22.01 -3.40
N ARG A 189 -11.77 -20.97 -2.81
CA ARG A 189 -13.15 -21.05 -2.30
C ARG A 189 -14.20 -21.10 -3.41
N LEU A 190 -13.96 -20.47 -4.54
CA LEU A 190 -14.87 -20.55 -5.69
C LEU A 190 -14.91 -21.97 -6.27
N LYS A 191 -13.77 -22.69 -6.30
CA LYS A 191 -13.66 -24.06 -6.83
C LYS A 191 -14.27 -25.14 -5.93
N ILE A 192 -14.48 -24.87 -4.64
CA ILE A 192 -15.05 -25.85 -3.68
C ILE A 192 -16.59 -25.99 -3.85
N LYS A 193 -17.23 -25.16 -4.69
CA LYS A 193 -18.68 -25.17 -4.89
C LYS A 193 -19.16 -26.01 -6.08
N GLU A 194 -18.23 -26.64 -6.81
CA GLU A 194 -18.55 -27.70 -7.79
C GLU A 194 -18.59 -29.08 -7.12
#